data_130f1e5ebd2436cf2cf5e1623b535e3a
#
_entry.id   130f1e5ebd2436cf2cf5e1623b535e3a
#
_cell.length_a   1.000
_cell.length_b   1.000
_cell.length_c   1.000
_cell.angle_alpha   90.00
_cell.angle_beta   90.00
_cell.angle_gamma   90.00
#
_symmetry.space_group_name_H-M   'P 1'
#
loop_
_entity.id
_entity.type
_entity.pdbx_description
1 polymer ?
#
loop_
_entity_poly.entity_id
_entity_poly.type
_entity_poly.pdbx_seq_one_letter_code
_entity_poly.pdbx_strand_id
1 'polypeptide(L)'
;DRNETITMAMESTTKIMTCILVLENAKVDETVSVSAYAATMPKVKLYVKCGEHYTVRELLFSLMLESHNDTAVVLGEYIGGKLLGETGEISEHTGEESKAALHRFAQAMNEKAEEIGCEDTWFITPNGLDATETLTLSDGSTLEREHHTTAKDLAEILRYCMKTSPQRDLFLEITGTQDYSFTENGRFFQCHNHNAFLPVSYT
;
A
#
# COMPACT_ATOMS: atom_id res chain seq x y z
N ASP A 1 -10.69 -20.39 -9.32
CA ASP A 1 -12.01 -20.20 -8.74
C ASP A 1 -12.40 -18.73 -8.82
N ARG A 2 -13.69 -18.41 -9.06
CA ARG A 2 -14.15 -17.04 -9.29
C ARG A 2 -13.89 -16.12 -8.08
N ASN A 3 -13.99 -16.67 -6.88
CA ASN A 3 -13.74 -15.92 -5.65
C ASN A 3 -12.25 -15.59 -5.46
N GLU A 4 -11.35 -16.52 -5.79
CA GLU A 4 -9.90 -16.26 -5.74
C GLU A 4 -9.49 -15.16 -6.72
N THR A 5 -10.07 -15.15 -7.91
CA THR A 5 -9.80 -14.10 -8.91
C THR A 5 -10.27 -12.72 -8.44
N ILE A 6 -11.43 -12.65 -7.76
CA ILE A 6 -11.95 -11.40 -7.19
C ILE A 6 -11.05 -10.93 -6.04
N THR A 7 -10.66 -11.82 -5.13
CA THR A 7 -9.78 -11.49 -4.00
C THR A 7 -8.41 -10.99 -4.50
N MET A 8 -7.78 -11.69 -5.45
CA MET A 8 -6.51 -11.25 -6.05
C MET A 8 -6.61 -9.87 -6.73
N ALA A 9 -7.73 -9.57 -7.37
CA ALA A 9 -7.97 -8.26 -7.99
C ALA A 9 -8.08 -7.16 -6.92
N MET A 10 -8.72 -7.45 -5.80
CA MET A 10 -8.85 -6.53 -4.65
C MET A 10 -7.50 -6.18 -4.02
N GLU A 11 -6.68 -7.18 -3.72
CA GLU A 11 -5.35 -6.98 -3.15
C GLU A 11 -4.46 -6.17 -4.09
N SER A 12 -4.46 -6.50 -5.38
CA SER A 12 -3.69 -5.79 -6.40
C SER A 12 -4.12 -4.33 -6.53
N THR A 13 -5.42 -4.05 -6.55
CA THR A 13 -5.97 -2.69 -6.62
C THR A 13 -5.54 -1.86 -5.40
N THR A 14 -5.65 -2.44 -4.22
CA THR A 14 -5.27 -1.78 -2.98
C THR A 14 -3.79 -1.40 -2.98
N LYS A 15 -2.91 -2.30 -3.40
CA LYS A 15 -1.46 -2.04 -3.46
C LYS A 15 -1.09 -0.97 -4.49
N ILE A 16 -1.83 -0.85 -5.58
CA ILE A 16 -1.68 0.24 -6.55
C ILE A 16 -1.99 1.59 -5.88
N MET A 17 -3.09 1.70 -5.15
CA MET A 17 -3.43 2.89 -4.39
C MET A 17 -2.39 3.19 -3.31
N THR A 18 -1.93 2.20 -2.58
CA THR A 18 -0.86 2.33 -1.59
C THR A 18 0.41 2.88 -2.23
N CYS A 19 0.82 2.34 -3.36
CA CYS A 19 2.01 2.80 -4.10
C CYS A 19 1.91 4.28 -4.47
N ILE A 20 0.82 4.71 -5.09
CA ILE A 20 0.71 6.10 -5.55
C ILE A 20 0.65 7.08 -4.39
N LEU A 21 -0.02 6.74 -3.29
CA LEU A 21 -0.04 7.59 -2.09
C LEU A 21 1.34 7.71 -1.46
N VAL A 22 2.11 6.64 -1.41
CA VAL A 22 3.49 6.69 -0.92
C VAL A 22 4.34 7.60 -1.80
N LEU A 23 4.28 7.43 -3.11
CA LEU A 23 5.02 8.26 -4.07
C LEU A 23 4.65 9.75 -3.99
N GLU A 24 3.40 10.07 -3.72
CA GLU A 24 2.93 11.45 -3.59
C GLU A 24 3.23 12.09 -2.23
N ASN A 25 3.59 11.31 -1.20
CA ASN A 25 3.81 11.79 0.17
C ASN A 25 5.22 11.56 0.73
N ALA A 26 6.08 10.86 0.03
CA ALA A 26 7.46 10.59 0.45
C ALA A 26 8.42 10.62 -0.73
N LYS A 27 9.68 10.91 -0.45
CA LYS A 27 10.78 10.71 -1.41
C LYS A 27 11.23 9.26 -1.35
N VAL A 28 11.64 8.73 -2.49
CA VAL A 28 12.04 7.31 -2.60
C VAL A 28 13.34 6.96 -1.85
N ASP A 29 14.15 7.96 -1.51
CA ASP A 29 15.39 7.81 -0.74
C ASP A 29 15.20 7.96 0.78
N GLU A 30 13.99 8.27 1.25
CA GLU A 30 13.68 8.27 2.68
C GLU A 30 13.83 6.86 3.25
N THR A 31 14.34 6.78 4.48
CA THR A 31 14.51 5.53 5.22
C THR A 31 13.35 5.33 6.19
N VAL A 32 12.82 4.12 6.23
CA VAL A 32 11.67 3.73 7.04
C VAL A 32 12.07 2.60 7.97
N SER A 33 11.72 2.71 9.25
CA SER A 33 11.87 1.62 10.22
C SER A 33 10.62 0.74 10.27
N VAL A 34 10.80 -0.50 10.72
CA VAL A 34 9.75 -1.52 10.75
C VAL A 34 9.20 -1.66 12.17
N SER A 35 7.86 -1.58 12.32
CA SER A 35 7.17 -1.83 13.58
C SER A 35 7.02 -3.33 13.89
N ALA A 36 6.79 -3.65 15.16
CA ALA A 36 6.43 -5.01 15.57
C ALA A 36 5.13 -5.47 14.89
N TYR A 37 4.18 -4.57 14.67
CA TYR A 37 2.90 -4.87 14.03
C TYR A 37 3.08 -5.31 12.57
N ALA A 38 3.86 -4.56 11.78
CA ALA A 38 4.14 -4.89 10.38
C ALA A 38 4.80 -6.28 10.23
N ALA A 39 5.69 -6.64 11.16
CA ALA A 39 6.37 -7.93 11.16
C ALA A 39 5.42 -9.12 11.38
N THR A 40 4.20 -8.91 11.89
CA THR A 40 3.20 -9.98 12.12
C THR A 40 2.35 -10.31 10.89
N MET A 41 2.47 -9.57 9.80
CA MET A 41 1.62 -9.76 8.62
C MET A 41 1.74 -11.16 8.00
N PRO A 42 0.62 -11.68 7.44
CA PRO A 42 0.62 -12.99 6.82
C PRO A 42 1.36 -13.01 5.47
N LYS A 43 1.60 -14.20 4.96
CA LYS A 43 2.14 -14.41 3.59
C LYS A 43 1.13 -13.87 2.54
N VAL A 44 1.58 -13.40 1.40
CA VAL A 44 2.94 -13.31 0.86
C VAL A 44 3.66 -12.11 1.50
N LYS A 45 4.94 -12.25 1.86
CA LYS A 45 5.67 -11.18 2.56
C LYS A 45 7.18 -11.22 2.35
N LEU A 46 7.82 -10.08 2.58
CA LEU A 46 9.28 -9.91 2.52
C LEU A 46 9.99 -10.49 3.75
N TYR A 47 9.25 -10.77 4.83
CA TYR A 47 9.77 -11.18 6.12
C TYR A 47 10.58 -10.08 6.82
N VAL A 48 10.04 -8.87 6.84
CA VAL A 48 10.60 -7.75 7.60
C VAL A 48 10.56 -8.04 9.10
N LYS A 49 11.56 -7.53 9.83
CA LYS A 49 11.67 -7.69 11.29
C LYS A 49 11.60 -6.33 11.98
N CYS A 50 10.98 -6.30 13.15
CA CYS A 50 10.92 -5.08 13.96
C CYS A 50 12.32 -4.47 14.16
N GLY A 51 12.43 -3.17 13.97
CA GLY A 51 13.68 -2.42 14.09
C GLY A 51 14.57 -2.40 12.84
N GLU A 52 14.25 -3.19 11.82
CA GLU A 52 14.96 -3.10 10.54
C GLU A 52 14.63 -1.79 9.81
N HIS A 53 15.53 -1.37 8.92
CA HIS A 53 15.38 -0.16 8.12
C HIS A 53 15.48 -0.50 6.63
N TYR A 54 14.60 0.13 5.85
CA TYR A 54 14.56 0.01 4.39
C TYR A 54 14.34 1.39 3.77
N THR A 55 14.76 1.58 2.52
CA THR A 55 14.35 2.78 1.79
C THR A 55 12.93 2.63 1.25
N VAL A 56 12.25 3.75 1.06
CA VAL A 56 10.92 3.76 0.41
C VAL A 56 10.98 3.09 -0.95
N ARG A 57 12.03 3.33 -1.74
CA ARG A 57 12.26 2.70 -3.05
C ARG A 57 12.24 1.17 -2.95
N GLU A 58 13.03 0.60 -2.07
CA GLU A 58 13.11 -0.85 -1.87
C GLU A 58 11.77 -1.46 -1.49
N LEU A 59 11.07 -0.82 -0.57
CA LEU A 59 9.73 -1.25 -0.14
C LEU A 59 8.69 -1.15 -1.26
N LEU A 60 8.76 -0.13 -2.10
CA LEU A 60 7.86 0.02 -3.26
C LEU A 60 8.10 -1.05 -4.32
N PHE A 61 9.35 -1.41 -4.60
CA PHE A 61 9.65 -2.53 -5.49
C PHE A 61 9.15 -3.86 -4.93
N SER A 62 9.38 -4.11 -3.64
CA SER A 62 8.84 -5.27 -2.93
C SER A 62 7.32 -5.35 -3.03
N LEU A 63 6.64 -4.23 -2.78
CA LEU A 63 5.18 -4.10 -2.85
C LEU A 63 4.64 -4.41 -4.25
N MET A 64 5.22 -3.79 -5.26
CA MET A 64 4.65 -3.82 -6.61
C MET A 64 5.08 -5.04 -7.43
N LEU A 65 6.29 -5.55 -7.24
CA LEU A 65 6.79 -6.71 -7.96
C LEU A 65 6.31 -8.04 -7.34
N GLU A 66 6.32 -8.14 -6.01
CA GLU A 66 6.03 -9.37 -5.27
C GLU A 66 4.71 -9.35 -4.49
N SER A 67 4.02 -8.22 -4.44
CA SER A 67 2.78 -8.06 -3.66
C SER A 67 2.90 -8.38 -2.18
N HIS A 68 4.01 -8.03 -1.53
CA HIS A 68 4.26 -8.35 -0.13
C HIS A 68 3.35 -7.59 0.83
N ASN A 69 2.69 -8.33 1.71
CA ASN A 69 1.69 -7.78 2.66
C ASN A 69 2.33 -6.97 3.80
N ASP A 70 3.45 -7.43 4.32
CA ASP A 70 4.19 -6.72 5.39
C ASP A 70 4.77 -5.40 4.89
N THR A 71 5.28 -5.36 3.69
CA THR A 71 5.80 -4.14 3.05
C THR A 71 4.72 -3.07 2.89
N ALA A 72 3.50 -3.47 2.51
CA ALA A 72 2.36 -2.56 2.42
C ALA A 72 2.04 -1.90 3.77
N VAL A 73 2.10 -2.69 4.85
CA VAL A 73 1.86 -2.18 6.21
C VAL A 73 2.98 -1.26 6.67
N VAL A 74 4.24 -1.59 6.43
CA VAL A 74 5.37 -0.70 6.74
C VAL A 74 5.19 0.67 6.09
N LEU A 75 4.88 0.69 4.80
CA LEU A 75 4.65 1.93 4.04
C LEU A 75 3.41 2.67 4.51
N GLY A 76 2.32 1.96 4.78
CA GLY A 76 1.08 2.54 5.29
C GLY A 76 1.25 3.20 6.66
N GLU A 77 1.95 2.55 7.59
CA GLU A 77 2.29 3.15 8.89
C GLU A 77 3.15 4.40 8.75
N TYR A 78 4.15 4.34 7.89
CA TYR A 78 5.06 5.47 7.67
C TYR A 78 4.33 6.70 7.14
N ILE A 79 3.54 6.54 6.10
CA ILE A 79 2.77 7.66 5.53
C ILE A 79 1.66 8.11 6.47
N GLY A 80 0.93 7.17 7.10
CA GLY A 80 -0.09 7.50 8.09
C GLY A 80 0.47 8.28 9.27
N GLY A 81 1.63 7.89 9.77
CA GLY A 81 2.37 8.62 10.82
C GLY A 81 2.76 10.03 10.38
N LYS A 82 3.29 10.21 9.17
CA LYS A 82 3.59 11.54 8.61
C LYS A 82 2.34 12.42 8.55
N LEU A 83 1.22 11.88 8.11
CA LEU A 83 -0.05 12.62 8.01
C LEU A 83 -0.63 12.99 9.38
N LEU A 84 -0.29 12.23 10.43
CA LEU A 84 -0.61 12.55 11.82
C LEU A 84 0.37 13.55 12.46
N GLY A 85 1.46 13.90 11.75
CA GLY A 85 2.50 14.79 12.27
C GLY A 85 3.50 14.10 13.19
N GLU A 86 3.59 12.78 13.16
CA GLU A 86 4.56 12.03 13.96
C GLU A 86 5.99 12.27 13.47
N THR A 87 6.94 12.33 14.40
CA THR A 87 8.36 12.56 14.12
C THR A 87 9.26 11.46 14.67
N GLY A 88 8.71 10.49 15.40
CA GLY A 88 9.43 9.36 15.97
C GLY A 88 9.68 8.22 14.97
N GLU A 89 10.46 7.26 15.41
CA GLU A 89 10.73 6.04 14.64
C GLU A 89 9.51 5.11 14.68
N ILE A 90 9.09 4.62 13.51
CA ILE A 90 7.95 3.70 13.40
C ILE A 90 8.21 2.38 14.14
N SER A 91 9.47 1.97 14.27
CA SER A 91 9.86 0.78 15.03
C SER A 91 9.50 0.85 16.52
N GLU A 92 9.30 2.05 17.05
CA GLU A 92 8.92 2.29 18.45
C GLU A 92 7.40 2.30 18.67
N HIS A 93 6.60 2.23 17.61
CA HIS A 93 5.14 2.20 17.71
C HIS A 93 4.64 1.05 18.60
N THR A 94 3.75 1.36 19.51
CA THR A 94 2.86 0.37 20.13
C THR A 94 1.87 -0.15 19.11
N GLY A 95 1.17 -1.24 19.43
CA GLY A 95 0.12 -1.76 18.56
C GLY A 95 -0.99 -0.74 18.27
N GLU A 96 -1.35 0.10 19.25
CA GLU A 96 -2.37 1.15 19.08
C GLU A 96 -1.87 2.29 18.19
N GLU A 97 -0.60 2.69 18.31
CA GLU A 97 0.01 3.70 17.43
C GLU A 97 0.10 3.20 15.99
N SER A 98 0.47 1.94 15.78
CA SER A 98 0.46 1.31 14.45
C SER A 98 -0.94 1.34 13.83
N LYS A 99 -1.97 0.97 14.61
CA LYS A 99 -3.37 1.00 14.15
C LYS A 99 -3.84 2.42 13.84
N ALA A 100 -3.50 3.41 14.65
CA ALA A 100 -3.85 4.80 14.42
C ALA A 100 -3.22 5.34 13.12
N ALA A 101 -1.94 5.04 12.88
CA ALA A 101 -1.25 5.41 11.65
C ALA A 101 -1.88 4.74 10.41
N LEU A 102 -2.19 3.45 10.51
CA LEU A 102 -2.84 2.70 9.42
C LEU A 102 -4.26 3.19 9.15
N HIS A 103 -5.00 3.56 10.19
CA HIS A 103 -6.33 4.17 10.04
C HIS A 103 -6.24 5.52 9.31
N ARG A 104 -5.26 6.36 9.66
CA ARG A 104 -5.02 7.63 8.96
C ARG A 104 -4.65 7.40 7.49
N PHE A 105 -3.84 6.37 7.22
CA PHE A 105 -3.50 6.00 5.85
C PHE A 105 -4.73 5.54 5.06
N ALA A 106 -5.59 4.72 5.65
CA ALA A 106 -6.85 4.29 5.03
C ALA A 106 -7.77 5.47 4.71
N GLN A 107 -7.85 6.47 5.58
CA GLN A 107 -8.57 7.71 5.30
C GLN A 107 -7.98 8.42 4.07
N ALA A 108 -6.67 8.51 3.95
CA ALA A 108 -6.02 9.11 2.78
C ALA A 108 -6.28 8.31 1.50
N MET A 109 -6.33 6.99 1.58
CA MET A 109 -6.72 6.14 0.44
C MET A 109 -8.13 6.44 -0.04
N ASN A 110 -9.08 6.59 0.87
CA ASN A 110 -10.47 6.90 0.55
C ASN A 110 -10.65 8.34 0.04
N GLU A 111 -9.94 9.31 0.61
CA GLU A 111 -9.88 10.69 0.11
C GLU A 111 -9.36 10.72 -1.33
N LYS A 112 -8.29 9.97 -1.62
CA LYS A 112 -7.74 9.87 -2.98
C LYS A 112 -8.71 9.18 -3.94
N ALA A 113 -9.39 8.13 -3.52
CA ALA A 113 -10.39 7.45 -4.33
C ALA A 113 -11.54 8.40 -4.71
N GLU A 114 -12.02 9.21 -3.78
CA GLU A 114 -13.02 10.24 -4.03
C GLU A 114 -12.50 11.30 -5.01
N GLU A 115 -11.29 11.80 -4.81
CA GLU A 115 -10.63 12.77 -5.70
C GLU A 115 -10.52 12.25 -7.14
N ILE A 116 -10.19 10.97 -7.31
CA ILE A 116 -10.09 10.31 -8.62
C ILE A 116 -11.48 10.14 -9.28
N GLY A 117 -12.56 10.08 -8.49
CA GLY A 117 -13.91 9.86 -8.96
C GLY A 117 -14.40 8.41 -8.85
N CYS A 118 -13.81 7.62 -7.95
CA CYS A 118 -14.31 6.28 -7.63
C CYS A 118 -15.69 6.37 -6.98
N GLU A 119 -16.63 5.53 -7.44
CA GLU A 119 -18.02 5.58 -7.00
C GLU A 119 -18.37 4.47 -6.00
N ASP A 120 -17.63 3.36 -6.02
CA ASP A 120 -17.91 2.17 -5.20
C ASP A 120 -16.59 1.51 -4.75
N THR A 121 -15.82 2.26 -3.95
CA THR A 121 -14.54 1.82 -3.40
C THR A 121 -14.41 2.27 -1.96
N TRP A 122 -14.00 1.34 -1.09
CA TRP A 122 -13.68 1.62 0.30
C TRP A 122 -12.47 0.85 0.76
N PHE A 123 -11.42 1.57 1.16
CA PHE A 123 -10.17 1.00 1.64
C PHE A 123 -10.11 1.00 3.17
N ILE A 124 -9.72 -0.13 3.76
CA ILE A 124 -9.51 -0.31 5.21
C ILE A 124 -8.06 -0.68 5.51
N THR A 125 -7.43 -1.48 4.65
CA THR A 125 -6.06 -1.96 4.82
C THR A 125 -5.16 -1.53 3.66
N PRO A 126 -3.85 -1.30 3.89
CA PRO A 126 -2.93 -0.94 2.82
C PRO A 126 -2.50 -2.11 1.94
N ASN A 127 -2.73 -3.34 2.36
CA ASN A 127 -2.35 -4.57 1.64
C ASN A 127 -3.49 -5.25 0.91
N GLY A 128 -4.73 -4.82 1.13
CA GLY A 128 -5.92 -5.37 0.47
C GLY A 128 -6.49 -6.62 1.13
N LEU A 129 -5.98 -7.04 2.28
CA LEU A 129 -6.57 -8.14 3.03
C LEU A 129 -7.99 -7.78 3.48
N ASP A 130 -8.85 -8.78 3.49
CA ASP A 130 -10.25 -8.62 3.90
C ASP A 130 -10.35 -7.99 5.28
N ALA A 131 -11.20 -6.98 5.40
CA ALA A 131 -11.46 -6.28 6.65
C ALA A 131 -12.86 -5.66 6.63
N THR A 132 -13.42 -5.51 7.82
CA THR A 132 -14.66 -4.79 8.07
C THR A 132 -14.42 -3.67 9.06
N GLU A 133 -15.13 -2.57 8.89
CA GLU A 133 -15.08 -1.40 9.76
C GLU A 133 -16.49 -1.01 10.18
N THR A 134 -16.67 -0.69 11.45
CA THR A 134 -17.94 -0.17 11.97
C THR A 134 -17.86 1.35 12.06
N LEU A 135 -18.72 2.04 11.30
CA LEU A 135 -18.83 3.48 11.33
C LEU A 135 -20.03 3.87 12.21
N THR A 136 -19.83 4.85 13.09
CA THR A 136 -20.92 5.46 13.86
C THR A 136 -21.42 6.68 13.10
N LEU A 137 -22.71 6.68 12.74
CA LEU A 137 -23.37 7.77 12.05
C LEU A 137 -23.76 8.89 13.01
N SER A 138 -24.10 10.06 12.49
CA SER A 138 -24.46 11.25 13.26
C SER A 138 -25.70 11.07 14.13
N ASP A 139 -26.58 10.12 13.80
CA ASP A 139 -27.76 9.75 14.56
C ASP A 139 -27.49 8.69 15.65
N GLY A 140 -26.24 8.26 15.82
CA GLY A 140 -25.81 7.24 16.78
C GLY A 140 -25.98 5.80 16.29
N SER A 141 -26.54 5.57 15.10
CA SER A 141 -26.61 4.26 14.47
C SER A 141 -25.22 3.83 13.95
N THR A 142 -25.05 2.54 13.68
CA THR A 142 -23.81 1.98 13.14
C THR A 142 -24.02 1.42 11.75
N LEU A 143 -23.02 1.58 10.90
CA LEU A 143 -22.93 1.00 9.57
C LEU A 143 -21.65 0.18 9.47
N GLU A 144 -21.77 -1.08 9.08
CA GLU A 144 -20.60 -1.90 8.74
C GLU A 144 -20.21 -1.67 7.27
N ARG A 145 -18.91 -1.44 7.04
CA ARG A 145 -18.33 -1.37 5.70
C ARG A 145 -17.24 -2.42 5.54
N GLU A 146 -17.23 -3.02 4.37
CA GLU A 146 -16.19 -3.96 3.96
C GLU A 146 -15.17 -3.27 3.06
N HIS A 147 -13.94 -3.75 3.09
CA HIS A 147 -12.90 -3.39 2.14
C HIS A 147 -13.32 -3.87 0.76
N HIS A 148 -13.54 -2.96 -0.20
CA HIS A 148 -14.03 -3.31 -1.53
C HIS A 148 -13.63 -2.29 -2.60
N THR A 149 -13.69 -2.73 -3.85
CA THR A 149 -13.57 -1.91 -5.06
C THR A 149 -14.31 -2.57 -6.24
N THR A 150 -14.36 -1.87 -7.37
CA THR A 150 -14.95 -2.38 -8.60
C THR A 150 -13.94 -2.34 -9.75
N ALA A 151 -14.21 -3.08 -10.82
CA ALA A 151 -13.38 -3.06 -12.02
C ALA A 151 -13.36 -1.66 -12.69
N LYS A 152 -14.48 -0.92 -12.61
CA LYS A 152 -14.58 0.45 -13.10
C LYS A 152 -13.63 1.37 -12.31
N ASP A 153 -13.70 1.32 -11.00
CA ASP A 153 -12.88 2.15 -10.11
C ASP A 153 -11.40 1.80 -10.22
N LEU A 154 -11.07 0.50 -10.37
CA LEU A 154 -9.71 0.07 -10.66
C LEU A 154 -9.16 0.73 -11.93
N ALA A 155 -9.95 0.76 -13.00
CA ALA A 155 -9.53 1.40 -14.24
C ALA A 155 -9.27 2.90 -14.06
N GLU A 156 -10.09 3.60 -13.26
CA GLU A 156 -9.90 5.02 -12.94
C GLU A 156 -8.63 5.24 -12.08
N ILE A 157 -8.38 4.40 -11.10
CA ILE A 157 -7.18 4.45 -10.27
C ILE A 157 -5.92 4.23 -11.13
N LEU A 158 -5.91 3.22 -12.00
CA LEU A 158 -4.81 2.97 -12.92
C LEU A 158 -4.57 4.13 -13.86
N ARG A 159 -5.63 4.70 -14.44
CA ARG A 159 -5.54 5.87 -15.32
C ARG A 159 -4.92 7.07 -14.59
N TYR A 160 -5.33 7.31 -13.36
CA TYR A 160 -4.73 8.34 -12.52
C TYR A 160 -3.24 8.12 -12.31
N CYS A 161 -2.85 6.91 -11.87
CA CYS A 161 -1.45 6.57 -11.60
C CYS A 161 -0.55 6.70 -12.82
N MET A 162 -1.04 6.33 -14.00
CA MET A 162 -0.25 6.25 -15.22
C MET A 162 -0.21 7.57 -16.02
N LYS A 163 -1.23 8.44 -15.88
CA LYS A 163 -1.41 9.62 -16.74
C LYS A 163 -1.57 10.95 -15.99
N THR A 164 -2.17 10.95 -14.83
CA THR A 164 -2.61 12.18 -14.15
C THR A 164 -1.75 12.55 -12.96
N SER A 165 -1.31 11.55 -12.16
CA SER A 165 -0.48 11.79 -10.98
C SER A 165 0.81 12.55 -11.32
N PRO A 166 1.23 13.52 -10.48
CA PRO A 166 2.54 14.13 -10.62
C PRO A 166 3.70 13.14 -10.47
N GLN A 167 3.44 11.95 -9.90
CA GLN A 167 4.41 10.87 -9.71
C GLN A 167 4.26 9.71 -10.72
N ARG A 168 3.53 9.93 -11.82
CA ARG A 168 3.29 8.91 -12.85
C ARG A 168 4.57 8.28 -13.42
N ASP A 169 5.63 9.05 -13.57
CA ASP A 169 6.88 8.55 -14.15
C ASP A 169 7.56 7.55 -13.22
N LEU A 170 7.60 7.82 -11.90
CA LEU A 170 8.09 6.87 -10.90
C LEU A 170 7.19 5.65 -10.78
N PHE A 171 5.87 5.83 -10.82
CA PHE A 171 4.94 4.73 -10.83
C PHE A 171 5.17 3.78 -12.00
N LEU A 172 5.34 4.32 -13.21
CA LEU A 172 5.62 3.53 -14.42
C LEU A 172 6.99 2.86 -14.37
N GLU A 173 8.01 3.54 -13.86
CA GLU A 173 9.36 2.97 -13.67
C GLU A 173 9.31 1.75 -12.74
N ILE A 174 8.70 1.88 -11.57
CA ILE A 174 8.61 0.79 -10.59
C ILE A 174 7.80 -0.37 -11.14
N THR A 175 6.61 -0.10 -11.65
CA THR A 175 5.70 -1.13 -12.15
C THR A 175 6.19 -1.79 -13.45
N GLY A 176 6.99 -1.08 -14.25
CA GLY A 176 7.60 -1.60 -15.48
C GLY A 176 8.91 -2.35 -15.28
N THR A 177 9.44 -2.42 -14.07
CA THR A 177 10.68 -3.13 -13.76
C THR A 177 10.44 -4.63 -13.65
N GLN A 178 11.27 -5.45 -14.30
CA GLN A 178 11.15 -6.92 -14.25
C GLN A 178 11.80 -7.52 -13.00
N ASP A 179 12.99 -7.05 -12.65
CA ASP A 179 13.78 -7.56 -11.54
C ASP A 179 14.41 -6.41 -10.77
N TYR A 180 14.37 -6.50 -9.46
CA TYR A 180 15.01 -5.56 -8.57
C TYR A 180 15.63 -6.28 -7.39
N SER A 181 16.91 -5.99 -7.10
CA SER A 181 17.65 -6.59 -6.00
C SER A 181 18.18 -5.52 -5.07
N PHE A 182 18.23 -5.82 -3.79
CA PHE A 182 18.82 -4.95 -2.79
C PHE A 182 19.35 -5.74 -1.59
N THR A 183 20.27 -5.13 -0.85
CA THR A 183 20.81 -5.67 0.40
C THR A 183 20.52 -4.67 1.51
N GLU A 184 19.82 -5.12 2.53
CA GLU A 184 19.53 -4.34 3.73
C GLU A 184 19.55 -5.23 4.97
N ASN A 185 19.97 -4.65 6.09
CA ASN A 185 20.02 -5.35 7.38
C ASN A 185 20.81 -6.67 7.31
N GLY A 186 21.87 -6.72 6.50
CA GLY A 186 22.70 -7.90 6.30
C GLY A 186 22.04 -9.02 5.49
N ARG A 187 20.92 -8.77 4.82
CA ARG A 187 20.20 -9.74 3.99
C ARG A 187 20.10 -9.27 2.54
N PHE A 188 20.23 -10.22 1.61
CA PHE A 188 20.04 -9.99 0.18
C PHE A 188 18.61 -10.36 -0.23
N PHE A 189 17.97 -9.46 -0.97
CA PHE A 189 16.61 -9.63 -1.46
C PHE A 189 16.55 -9.52 -2.98
N GLN A 190 15.71 -10.36 -3.58
CA GLN A 190 15.42 -10.33 -5.01
C GLN A 190 13.91 -10.27 -5.22
N CYS A 191 13.46 -9.31 -6.03
CA CYS A 191 12.07 -9.15 -6.39
C CYS A 191 11.90 -9.35 -7.90
N HIS A 192 10.95 -10.20 -8.27
CA HIS A 192 10.57 -10.46 -9.66
C HIS A 192 9.15 -9.96 -9.92
N ASN A 193 8.94 -9.33 -11.06
CA ASN A 193 7.63 -8.82 -11.42
C ASN A 193 6.69 -9.95 -11.84
N HIS A 194 5.66 -10.17 -11.04
CA HIS A 194 4.60 -11.15 -11.30
C HIS A 194 3.33 -10.52 -11.91
N ASN A 195 3.33 -9.21 -12.18
CA ASN A 195 2.16 -8.49 -12.64
C ASN A 195 2.01 -8.54 -14.16
N ALA A 196 0.99 -9.25 -14.64
CA ALA A 196 0.67 -9.33 -16.06
C ALA A 196 0.02 -8.05 -16.63
N PHE A 197 -0.33 -7.07 -15.79
CA PHE A 197 -1.00 -5.84 -16.18
C PHE A 197 -0.06 -4.68 -16.55
N LEU A 198 1.24 -4.91 -16.49
CA LEU A 198 2.21 -3.87 -16.77
C LEU A 198 2.44 -3.76 -18.28
N PRO A 199 2.50 -2.53 -18.81
CA PRO A 199 2.73 -2.35 -20.22
C PRO A 199 4.06 -3.00 -20.61
N VAL A 200 3.98 -3.95 -21.51
CA VAL A 200 5.15 -4.40 -22.25
C VAL A 200 5.69 -3.15 -22.91
N SER A 201 6.92 -2.76 -22.58
CA SER A 201 7.59 -1.69 -23.27
C SER A 201 7.63 -2.04 -24.75
N TYR A 202 6.83 -1.38 -25.56
CA TYR A 202 6.97 -1.42 -27.00
C TYR A 202 8.30 -0.73 -27.31
N THR A 203 9.34 -1.51 -27.57
CA THR A 203 10.54 -1.05 -28.24
C THR A 203 10.24 -0.78 -29.70
#